data_a3a74ebaec85611f3bad4b03afd85498
#
_entry.id   a3a74ebaec85611f3bad4b03afd85498
#
_cell.length_a   1.000
_cell.length_b   1.000
_cell.length_c   1.000
_cell.angle_alpha   90.00
_cell.angle_beta   90.00
_cell.angle_gamma   90.00
#
_symmetry.space_group_name_H-M   'P 1'
#
loop_
_entity.id
_entity.type
_entity.pdbx_description
1 polymer ?
#
loop_
_entity_poly.entity_id
_entity_poly.type
_entity_poly.pdbx_seq_one_letter_code
_entity_poly.pdbx_strand_id
1 'polypeptide(L)'
;FINDDNDELVNIIQDNMFKSPDVIEDEEEELKRREMKRAMHNLSEREIKIINHYFGIDGEPMTLEMIGEEVGLTKERVRQIKESTIRKVRNNLGGIFDI
;
A
#
# COMPACT_ATOMS: atom_id res chain seq x y z
N PHE A 1 -11.26 -12.61 -1.13
CA PHE A 1 -12.18 -11.63 -0.54
C PHE A 1 -11.42 -10.35 -0.19
N ILE A 2 -12.17 -9.30 -0.09
CA ILE A 2 -11.60 -8.00 0.27
C ILE A 2 -12.48 -7.41 1.36
N ASN A 3 -11.88 -7.00 2.45
CA ASN A 3 -12.66 -6.32 3.46
C ASN A 3 -12.60 -4.81 3.22
N ASP A 4 -13.53 -4.10 3.81
CA ASP A 4 -13.68 -2.67 3.57
C ASP A 4 -12.44 -1.87 3.94
N ASP A 5 -11.75 -2.30 4.98
CA ASP A 5 -10.54 -1.61 5.41
C ASP A 5 -9.45 -1.66 4.35
N ASN A 6 -9.30 -2.81 3.68
CA ASN A 6 -8.30 -2.97 2.65
C ASN A 6 -8.66 -2.15 1.41
N ASP A 7 -9.94 -2.08 1.05
CA ASP A 7 -10.37 -1.28 -0.10
C ASP A 7 -10.07 0.18 0.11
N GLU A 8 -10.36 0.68 1.30
CA GLU A 8 -10.10 2.06 1.64
C GLU A 8 -8.61 2.37 1.58
N LEU A 9 -7.80 1.47 2.11
CA LEU A 9 -6.36 1.65 2.11
C LEU A 9 -5.80 1.62 0.69
N VAL A 10 -6.32 0.73 -0.15
CA VAL A 10 -5.90 0.66 -1.55
C VAL A 10 -6.19 1.98 -2.27
N ASN A 11 -7.37 2.52 -2.07
CA ASN A 11 -7.74 3.78 -2.71
C ASN A 11 -6.81 4.91 -2.30
N ILE A 12 -6.46 4.98 -1.03
CA ILE A 12 -5.57 6.01 -0.54
C ILE A 12 -4.17 5.84 -1.09
N ILE A 13 -3.68 4.61 -1.15
CA ILE A 13 -2.35 4.35 -1.69
C ILE A 13 -2.30 4.74 -3.16
N GLN A 14 -3.30 4.32 -3.94
CA GLN A 14 -3.34 4.64 -5.37
C GLN A 14 -3.44 6.14 -5.60
N ASP A 15 -4.32 6.81 -4.87
CA ASP A 15 -4.50 8.24 -5.03
C ASP A 15 -3.22 9.00 -4.74
N ASN A 16 -2.46 8.57 -3.76
CA ASN A 16 -1.26 9.30 -3.36
C ASN A 16 -0.02 8.93 -4.17
N MET A 17 0.05 7.71 -4.68
CA MET A 17 1.23 7.28 -5.44
C MET A 17 1.18 7.67 -6.90
N PHE A 18 0.00 7.84 -7.47
CA PHE A 18 -0.14 8.18 -8.88
C PHE A 18 -0.40 9.65 -9.15
N LYS A 19 -0.65 10.43 -8.13
CA LYS A 19 -0.85 11.85 -8.32
C LYS A 19 0.46 12.53 -8.71
N SER A 20 0.37 13.41 -9.70
CA SER A 20 1.51 14.21 -10.09
C SER A 20 1.87 15.17 -8.94
N PRO A 21 3.16 15.34 -8.66
CA PRO A 21 3.58 16.30 -7.64
C PRO A 21 3.12 17.73 -7.93
N ASP A 22 2.83 18.02 -9.18
CA ASP A 22 2.41 19.37 -9.60
C ASP A 22 0.92 19.62 -9.36
N VAL A 23 0.17 18.57 -9.05
CA VAL A 23 -1.27 18.71 -8.86
C VAL A 23 -1.56 18.62 -7.36
N ILE A 24 -1.37 19.73 -6.68
CA ILE A 24 -1.72 19.86 -5.28
C ILE A 24 -2.97 20.71 -5.22
N GLU A 25 -4.09 20.08 -4.88
CA GLU A 25 -5.37 20.77 -4.90
C GLU A 25 -5.64 21.56 -3.64
N ASP A 26 -5.21 21.03 -2.48
CA ASP A 26 -5.37 21.75 -1.22
C ASP A 26 -4.41 21.22 -0.18
N GLU A 27 -4.37 21.91 0.97
CA GLU A 27 -3.45 21.55 2.05
C GLU A 27 -3.78 20.22 2.67
N GLU A 28 -5.05 19.88 2.72
CA GLU A 28 -5.48 18.62 3.32
C GLU A 28 -4.99 17.43 2.51
N GLU A 29 -5.09 17.52 1.19
CA GLU A 29 -4.60 16.46 0.32
C GLU A 29 -3.09 16.35 0.38
N GLU A 30 -2.41 17.48 0.47
CA GLU A 30 -0.97 17.46 0.60
C GLU A 30 -0.54 16.80 1.90
N LEU A 31 -1.25 17.09 2.98
CA LEU A 31 -0.96 16.48 4.27
C LEU A 31 -1.14 14.97 4.20
N LYS A 32 -2.23 14.51 3.59
CA LYS A 32 -2.48 13.09 3.45
C LYS A 32 -1.37 12.42 2.64
N ARG A 33 -0.90 13.08 1.60
CA ARG A 33 0.18 12.55 0.78
C ARG A 33 1.47 12.42 1.57
N ARG A 34 1.79 13.42 2.39
CA ARG A 34 2.98 13.39 3.23
C ARG A 34 2.89 12.26 4.24
N GLU A 35 1.73 12.11 4.86
CA GLU A 35 1.54 11.05 5.84
C GLU A 35 1.63 9.68 5.21
N MET A 36 1.10 9.52 3.98
CA MET A 36 1.23 8.27 3.26
C MET A 36 2.69 7.95 2.97
N LYS A 37 3.45 8.94 2.50
CA LYS A 37 4.88 8.73 2.25
C LYS A 37 5.61 8.35 3.53
N ARG A 38 5.27 9.00 4.62
CA ARG A 38 5.90 8.68 5.90
C ARG A 38 5.57 7.27 6.33
N ALA A 39 4.31 6.87 6.17
CA ALA A 39 3.89 5.52 6.53
C ALA A 39 4.60 4.47 5.68
N MET A 40 4.78 4.75 4.40
CA MET A 40 5.45 3.82 3.50
C MET A 40 6.95 3.80 3.70
N HIS A 41 7.50 4.84 4.28
CA HIS A 41 8.94 4.97 4.44
C HIS A 41 9.54 3.89 5.34
N ASN A 42 8.75 3.38 6.27
CA ASN A 42 9.23 2.36 7.20
C ASN A 42 9.16 0.93 6.66
N LEU A 43 8.72 0.79 5.42
CA LEU A 43 8.59 -0.53 4.81
C LEU A 43 9.87 -0.93 4.10
N SER A 44 10.17 -2.22 4.12
CA SER A 44 11.29 -2.74 3.37
C SER A 44 10.97 -2.75 1.88
N GLU A 45 12.01 -2.87 1.06
CA GLU A 45 11.81 -2.95 -0.38
C GLU A 45 10.94 -4.12 -0.77
N ARG A 46 11.11 -5.25 -0.07
CA ARG A 46 10.30 -6.44 -0.33
C ARG A 46 8.83 -6.19 0.00
N GLU A 47 8.57 -5.53 1.11
CA GLU A 47 7.21 -5.21 1.49
C GLU A 47 6.55 -4.30 0.48
N ILE A 48 7.27 -3.28 0.05
CA ILE A 48 6.76 -2.35 -0.95
C ILE A 48 6.48 -3.07 -2.26
N LYS A 49 7.39 -3.93 -2.69
CA LYS A 49 7.23 -4.67 -3.93
C LYS A 49 6.02 -5.58 -3.89
N ILE A 50 5.82 -6.29 -2.80
CA ILE A 50 4.68 -7.18 -2.65
C ILE A 50 3.37 -6.40 -2.69
N ILE A 51 3.30 -5.28 -2.00
CA ILE A 51 2.10 -4.44 -1.99
C ILE A 51 1.83 -3.88 -3.39
N ASN A 52 2.86 -3.39 -4.06
CA ASN A 52 2.70 -2.84 -5.40
C ASN A 52 2.15 -3.88 -6.38
N HIS A 53 2.67 -5.10 -6.30
CA HIS A 53 2.21 -6.16 -7.18
C HIS A 53 0.80 -6.64 -6.83
N TYR A 54 0.52 -6.74 -5.54
CA TYR A 54 -0.77 -7.26 -5.11
C TYR A 54 -1.92 -6.32 -5.49
N PHE A 55 -1.72 -5.04 -5.31
CA PHE A 55 -2.75 -4.05 -5.59
C PHE A 55 -2.68 -3.47 -7.01
N GLY A 56 -1.66 -3.84 -7.75
CA GLY A 56 -1.53 -3.37 -9.13
C GLY A 56 -1.22 -1.89 -9.22
N ILE A 57 -0.43 -1.36 -8.31
CA ILE A 57 -0.13 0.06 -8.29
C ILE A 57 0.68 0.48 -9.51
N ASP A 58 1.69 -0.29 -9.89
CA ASP A 58 2.53 0.00 -11.04
C ASP A 58 2.15 -0.79 -12.29
N GLY A 59 1.06 -1.55 -12.23
CA GLY A 59 0.66 -2.38 -13.34
C GLY A 59 -0.59 -3.14 -12.98
N GLU A 60 -0.76 -4.32 -13.55
CA GLU A 60 -1.92 -5.14 -13.23
C GLU A 60 -1.72 -5.90 -11.93
N PRO A 61 -2.79 -6.08 -11.15
CA PRO A 61 -2.70 -6.85 -9.92
C PRO A 61 -2.22 -8.27 -10.20
N MET A 62 -1.40 -8.80 -9.29
CA MET A 62 -0.90 -10.15 -9.39
C MET A 62 -1.45 -10.99 -8.25
N THR A 63 -1.60 -12.28 -8.51
CA THR A 63 -2.01 -13.20 -7.46
C THR A 63 -0.86 -13.41 -6.49
N LEU A 64 -1.18 -13.91 -5.30
CA LEU A 64 -0.14 -14.22 -4.32
C LEU A 64 0.85 -15.23 -4.86
N GLU A 65 0.37 -16.18 -5.63
CA GLU A 65 1.23 -17.19 -6.24
C GLU A 65 2.20 -16.57 -7.23
N MET A 66 1.71 -15.68 -8.07
CA MET A 66 2.56 -14.99 -9.04
C MET A 66 3.60 -14.13 -8.34
N ILE A 67 3.19 -13.43 -7.30
CA ILE A 67 4.12 -12.61 -6.53
C ILE A 67 5.18 -13.49 -5.90
N GLY A 68 4.77 -14.64 -5.37
CA GLY A 68 5.72 -15.58 -4.77
C GLY A 68 6.79 -16.01 -5.75
N GLU A 69 6.42 -16.28 -6.99
CA GLU A 69 7.38 -16.63 -8.01
C GLU A 69 8.34 -15.48 -8.30
N GLU A 70 7.81 -14.26 -8.31
CA GLU A 70 8.61 -13.08 -8.59
C GLU A 70 9.64 -12.82 -7.49
N VAL A 71 9.26 -12.98 -6.23
CA VAL A 71 10.13 -12.62 -5.10
C VAL A 71 10.82 -13.84 -4.48
N GLY A 72 10.53 -15.04 -4.97
CA GLY A 72 11.17 -16.24 -4.47
C GLY A 72 10.63 -16.73 -3.14
N LEU A 73 9.35 -16.53 -2.90
CA LEU A 73 8.70 -16.95 -1.67
C LEU A 73 7.48 -17.81 -1.98
N THR A 74 7.00 -18.54 -0.96
CA THR A 74 5.78 -19.30 -1.11
C THR A 74 4.57 -18.38 -1.09
N LYS A 75 3.47 -18.84 -1.64
CA LYS A 75 2.21 -18.11 -1.62
C LYS A 75 1.81 -17.72 -0.21
N GLU A 76 1.94 -18.65 0.72
CA GLU A 76 1.56 -18.40 2.10
C GLU A 76 2.45 -17.34 2.74
N ARG A 77 3.74 -17.37 2.46
CA ARG A 77 4.65 -16.37 3.00
C ARG A 77 4.33 -14.99 2.44
N VAL A 78 4.02 -14.92 1.14
CA VAL A 78 3.61 -13.65 0.52
C VAL A 78 2.35 -13.11 1.20
N ARG A 79 1.38 -13.99 1.46
CA ARG A 79 0.16 -13.59 2.14
C ARG A 79 0.45 -13.01 3.52
N GLN A 80 1.32 -13.68 4.28
CA GLN A 80 1.68 -13.20 5.61
C GLN A 80 2.35 -11.83 5.55
N ILE A 81 3.27 -11.66 4.61
CA ILE A 81 3.98 -10.39 4.47
C ILE A 81 3.01 -9.30 4.03
N LYS A 82 2.13 -9.60 3.09
CA LYS A 82 1.14 -8.64 2.63
C LYS A 82 0.27 -8.16 3.80
N GLU A 83 -0.25 -9.08 4.58
CA GLU A 83 -1.12 -8.70 5.69
C GLU A 83 -0.36 -7.92 6.77
N SER A 84 0.86 -8.33 7.04
CA SER A 84 1.69 -7.62 8.00
C SER A 84 2.01 -6.21 7.52
N THR A 85 2.29 -6.07 6.24
CA THR A 85 2.61 -4.78 5.65
C THR A 85 1.41 -3.85 5.69
N ILE A 86 0.24 -4.36 5.34
CA ILE A 86 -0.99 -3.56 5.39
C ILE A 86 -1.24 -3.08 6.81
N ARG A 87 -1.02 -3.95 7.78
CA ARG A 87 -1.19 -3.58 9.19
C ARG A 87 -0.22 -2.48 9.61
N LYS A 88 1.03 -2.57 9.16
CA LYS A 88 2.02 -1.54 9.45
C LYS A 88 1.61 -0.19 8.88
N VAL A 89 1.18 -0.19 7.63
CA VAL A 89 0.77 1.05 6.97
C VAL A 89 -0.44 1.64 7.69
N ARG A 90 -1.40 0.80 8.03
CA ARG A 90 -2.59 1.27 8.75
C ARG A 90 -2.22 1.86 10.10
N ASN A 91 -1.35 1.21 10.83
CA ASN A 91 -0.91 1.72 12.15
C ASN A 91 -0.18 3.04 12.01
N ASN A 92 0.65 3.16 10.99
CA ASN A 92 1.40 4.39 10.75
C ASN A 92 0.48 5.54 10.33
N LEU A 93 -0.66 5.23 9.77
CA LEU A 93 -1.65 6.21 9.34
C LEU A 93 -2.77 6.41 10.35
N GLY A 94 -2.63 5.82 11.54
CA GLY A 94 -3.71 5.77 12.51
C GLY A 94 -4.45 7.08 12.72
N GLY A 95 -3.75 8.19 12.79
CA GLY A 95 -4.38 9.47 12.99
C GLY A 95 -5.24 9.95 11.83
N ILE A 96 -4.96 9.47 10.62
CA ILE A 96 -5.70 9.85 9.42
C ILE A 96 -6.97 9.03 9.28
N PHE A 97 -6.89 7.77 9.63
CA PHE A 97 -8.00 6.84 9.49
C PHE A 97 -8.81 6.67 10.77
N ASP A 98 -8.37 7.30 11.81
CA ASP A 98 -9.02 7.17 13.10
C ASP A 98 -10.24 8.07 13.10
N ILE A 99 -11.36 7.46 12.93
CA ILE A 99 -12.64 8.16 12.85
C ILE A 99 -13.38 8.06 14.17
#